data_92209c496820ab8182b1a729920462b9
#
_entry.id   92209c496820ab8182b1a729920462b9
#
_cell.length_a   1.000
_cell.length_b   1.000
_cell.length_c   1.000
_cell.angle_alpha   90.00
_cell.angle_beta   90.00
_cell.angle_gamma   90.00
#
_symmetry.space_group_name_H-M   'P 1'
#
loop_
_entity.id
_entity.type
_entity.pdbx_description
1 polymer ?
#
loop_
_entity_poly.entity_id
_entity_poly.type
_entity_poly.pdbx_seq_one_letter_code
_entity_poly.pdbx_strand_id
1 'polypeptide(L)'
;MKKLLYTLLAVSIIFASCEKKEDEVVVPPVSIVGVWTPTSMSLISSYEVVEMGLIVYSFDTTYTMTPTDEGWDLGSEMEFTNTGTAISTNEDGEIETDSYTTSGSSLTITDSDGDTDNLTYTVTTTNLVLTQSETETETDEGATWTSSYDVTINCTRQ
;
A
#
# COMPACT_ATOMS: atom_id res chain seq x y z
N MET A 1 52.90 17.11 42.80
CA MET A 1 52.08 17.37 41.59
C MET A 1 51.59 16.10 40.85
N LYS A 2 52.32 14.96 40.90
CA LYS A 2 51.85 13.72 40.22
C LYS A 2 50.62 13.04 40.85
N LYS A 3 50.39 13.18 42.17
CA LYS A 3 49.25 12.56 42.86
C LYS A 3 47.89 13.26 42.60
N LEU A 4 47.90 14.54 42.20
CA LEU A 4 46.70 15.31 41.91
C LEU A 4 46.14 14.95 40.53
N LEU A 5 47.03 14.52 39.59
CA LEU A 5 46.64 14.15 38.24
C LEU A 5 45.86 12.83 38.19
N TYR A 6 46.18 11.87 39.08
CA TYR A 6 45.49 10.58 39.15
C TYR A 6 44.12 10.68 39.80
N THR A 7 43.90 11.61 40.70
CA THR A 7 42.59 11.85 41.33
C THR A 7 41.62 12.52 40.36
N LEU A 8 42.11 13.40 39.50
CA LEU A 8 41.27 14.03 38.44
C LEU A 8 40.89 13.04 37.34
N LEU A 9 41.78 12.09 37.01
CA LEU A 9 41.48 11.05 35.99
C LEU A 9 40.48 10.00 36.53
N ALA A 10 40.51 9.70 37.84
CA ALA A 10 39.59 8.73 38.43
C ALA A 10 38.17 9.28 38.57
N VAL A 11 37.99 10.60 38.73
CA VAL A 11 36.65 11.22 38.82
C VAL A 11 35.96 11.32 37.46
N SER A 12 36.72 11.47 36.36
CA SER A 12 36.14 11.54 35.00
C SER A 12 35.58 10.21 34.47
N ILE A 13 36.02 9.07 35.06
CA ILE A 13 35.51 7.75 34.61
C ILE A 13 34.14 7.41 35.22
N ILE A 14 33.77 8.05 36.34
CA ILE A 14 32.51 7.74 37.06
C ILE A 14 31.30 8.42 36.38
N PHE A 15 31.50 9.50 35.63
CA PHE A 15 30.40 10.18 34.93
C PHE A 15 30.09 9.62 33.53
N ALA A 16 30.92 8.71 32.98
CA ALA A 16 30.71 8.12 31.66
C ALA A 16 29.85 6.82 31.69
N SER A 17 29.32 6.42 32.85
CA SER A 17 28.73 5.09 33.04
C SER A 17 27.23 5.09 33.31
N CYS A 18 26.51 6.16 33.04
CA CYS A 18 25.05 6.17 33.18
C CYS A 18 24.35 6.96 32.03
N GLU A 19 24.67 6.66 30.78
CA GLU A 19 23.65 6.76 29.76
C GLU A 19 22.84 5.46 29.83
N LYS A 20 21.72 5.48 30.60
CA LYS A 20 20.63 4.56 30.33
C LYS A 20 20.27 4.81 28.86
N LYS A 21 20.68 3.91 27.98
CA LYS A 21 19.92 3.72 26.73
C LYS A 21 18.50 3.41 27.20
N GLU A 22 17.59 4.36 27.03
CA GLU A 22 16.17 4.03 26.99
C GLU A 22 16.10 2.93 25.96
N ASP A 23 15.67 1.75 26.36
CA ASP A 23 15.37 0.66 25.44
C ASP A 23 14.35 1.26 24.46
N GLU A 24 14.81 1.54 23.26
CA GLU A 24 13.96 1.99 22.17
C GLU A 24 12.91 0.89 22.02
N VAL A 25 11.68 1.17 22.43
CA VAL A 25 10.57 0.24 22.28
C VAL A 25 10.40 0.06 20.77
N VAL A 26 11.03 -0.98 20.24
CA VAL A 26 10.83 -1.37 18.84
C VAL A 26 9.40 -1.84 18.74
N VAL A 27 8.52 -0.92 18.39
CA VAL A 27 7.14 -1.26 18.02
C VAL A 27 7.24 -2.10 16.74
N PRO A 28 6.83 -3.37 16.77
CA PRO A 28 6.88 -4.17 15.56
C PRO A 28 6.06 -3.47 14.47
N PRO A 29 6.53 -3.49 13.20
CA PRO A 29 5.78 -2.89 12.11
C PRO A 29 4.38 -3.50 12.05
N VAL A 30 3.37 -2.66 11.86
CA VAL A 30 1.99 -3.14 11.70
C VAL A 30 1.94 -3.97 10.42
N SER A 31 1.42 -5.19 10.54
CA SER A 31 1.35 -6.16 9.45
C SER A 31 0.05 -6.01 8.66
N ILE A 32 0.11 -6.25 7.33
CA ILE A 32 -1.08 -6.40 6.49
C ILE A 32 -1.88 -7.66 6.87
N VAL A 33 -1.23 -8.65 7.49
CA VAL A 33 -1.88 -9.91 7.90
C VAL A 33 -3.09 -9.64 8.80
N GLY A 34 -4.23 -10.20 8.43
CA GLY A 34 -5.52 -10.06 9.12
C GLY A 34 -6.68 -10.00 8.16
N VAL A 35 -7.86 -9.81 8.74
CA VAL A 35 -9.12 -9.71 8.02
C VAL A 35 -9.52 -8.25 7.90
N TRP A 36 -9.90 -7.85 6.69
CA TRP A 36 -10.19 -6.48 6.31
C TRP A 36 -11.52 -6.38 5.58
N THR A 37 -12.33 -5.41 5.97
CA THR A 37 -13.59 -5.10 5.28
C THR A 37 -13.37 -3.88 4.39
N PRO A 38 -13.52 -3.98 3.06
CA PRO A 38 -13.52 -2.82 2.17
C PRO A 38 -14.67 -1.87 2.54
N THR A 39 -14.39 -0.58 2.62
CA THR A 39 -15.35 0.45 3.02
C THR A 39 -15.61 1.50 1.96
N SER A 40 -14.67 1.70 1.06
CA SER A 40 -14.81 2.56 -0.11
C SER A 40 -13.76 2.25 -1.14
N MET A 41 -14.08 2.52 -2.40
CA MET A 41 -13.17 2.54 -3.53
C MET A 41 -13.27 3.89 -4.24
N SER A 42 -12.14 4.46 -4.63
CA SER A 42 -12.08 5.62 -5.51
C SER A 42 -11.31 5.26 -6.76
N LEU A 43 -11.87 5.57 -7.90
CA LEU A 43 -11.26 5.44 -9.23
C LEU A 43 -11.09 6.84 -9.82
N ILE A 44 -9.88 7.21 -10.16
CA ILE A 44 -9.57 8.38 -10.98
C ILE A 44 -9.12 7.84 -12.34
N SER A 45 -9.77 8.27 -13.41
CA SER A 45 -9.43 7.85 -14.77
C SER A 45 -9.22 9.07 -15.64
N SER A 46 -8.16 9.06 -16.45
CA SER A 46 -7.90 10.08 -17.44
C SER A 46 -7.63 9.46 -18.81
N TYR A 47 -7.97 10.20 -19.84
CA TYR A 47 -7.72 9.81 -21.22
C TYR A 47 -7.32 11.04 -22.03
N GLU A 48 -6.26 10.94 -22.80
CA GLU A 48 -5.73 12.02 -23.64
C GLU A 48 -5.40 11.49 -25.05
N VAL A 49 -5.75 12.27 -26.06
CA VAL A 49 -5.33 12.05 -27.45
C VAL A 49 -4.50 13.23 -27.92
N VAL A 50 -3.31 12.94 -28.43
CA VAL A 50 -2.37 13.92 -28.99
C VAL A 50 -2.17 13.62 -30.47
N GLU A 51 -2.47 14.58 -31.37
CA GLU A 51 -2.17 14.53 -32.79
C GLU A 51 -1.25 15.68 -33.16
N MET A 52 -0.19 15.40 -33.92
CA MET A 52 0.80 16.40 -34.35
C MET A 52 1.37 17.26 -33.21
N GLY A 53 1.44 16.71 -31.98
CA GLY A 53 1.92 17.41 -30.80
C GLY A 53 0.90 18.32 -30.14
N LEU A 54 -0.37 18.27 -30.53
CA LEU A 54 -1.47 19.03 -29.93
C LEU A 54 -2.47 18.08 -29.28
N ILE A 55 -2.96 18.43 -28.08
CA ILE A 55 -4.05 17.72 -27.43
C ILE A 55 -5.33 18.00 -28.22
N VAL A 56 -5.91 16.97 -28.83
CA VAL A 56 -7.15 17.06 -29.60
C VAL A 56 -8.36 16.58 -28.82
N TYR A 57 -8.12 15.77 -27.77
CA TYR A 57 -9.16 15.29 -26.86
C TYR A 57 -8.54 15.00 -25.48
N SER A 58 -9.24 15.36 -24.41
CA SER A 58 -8.92 14.94 -23.05
C SER A 58 -10.19 14.77 -22.24
N PHE A 59 -10.15 13.79 -21.31
CA PHE A 59 -11.26 13.48 -20.41
C PHE A 59 -10.69 13.03 -19.07
N ASP A 60 -11.18 13.59 -17.97
CA ASP A 60 -10.86 13.19 -16.62
C ASP A 60 -12.16 12.92 -15.86
N THR A 61 -12.18 11.86 -15.07
CA THR A 61 -13.30 11.53 -14.20
C THR A 61 -12.81 10.99 -12.86
N THR A 62 -13.60 11.25 -11.81
CA THR A 62 -13.41 10.63 -10.50
C THR A 62 -14.73 9.98 -10.12
N TYR A 63 -14.63 8.72 -9.71
CA TYR A 63 -15.75 7.93 -9.26
C TYR A 63 -15.43 7.36 -7.88
N THR A 64 -16.38 7.40 -6.96
CA THR A 64 -16.24 6.83 -5.61
C THR A 64 -17.43 5.92 -5.34
N MET A 65 -17.15 4.72 -4.86
CA MET A 65 -18.13 3.69 -4.51
C MET A 65 -17.98 3.29 -3.05
N THR A 66 -19.08 2.83 -2.49
CA THR A 66 -19.20 2.20 -1.18
C THR A 66 -19.92 0.86 -1.31
N PRO A 67 -19.88 -0.02 -0.30
CA PRO A 67 -20.54 -1.34 -0.35
C PRO A 67 -22.05 -1.32 -0.63
N THR A 68 -22.70 -0.15 -0.57
CA THR A 68 -24.14 0.00 -0.85
C THR A 68 -24.44 0.47 -2.27
N ASP A 69 -23.41 0.76 -3.06
CA ASP A 69 -23.57 1.25 -4.44
C ASP A 69 -23.72 0.06 -5.40
N GLU A 70 -24.56 0.23 -6.42
CA GLU A 70 -24.72 -0.76 -7.48
C GLU A 70 -23.40 -0.90 -8.26
N GLY A 71 -22.94 -2.13 -8.45
CA GLY A 71 -21.67 -2.44 -9.11
C GLY A 71 -20.47 -2.49 -8.17
N TRP A 72 -20.70 -2.52 -6.86
CA TRP A 72 -19.65 -2.85 -5.89
C TRP A 72 -19.18 -4.29 -6.12
N ASP A 73 -17.91 -4.50 -6.46
CA ASP A 73 -17.33 -5.80 -6.81
C ASP A 73 -16.17 -6.25 -5.90
N LEU A 74 -15.74 -5.38 -4.97
CA LEU A 74 -14.64 -5.70 -4.05
C LEU A 74 -15.02 -6.74 -2.98
N GLY A 75 -16.29 -7.18 -2.99
CA GLY A 75 -16.79 -8.14 -2.02
C GLY A 75 -16.94 -7.58 -0.60
N SER A 76 -17.15 -8.50 0.33
CA SER A 76 -17.43 -8.17 1.73
C SER A 76 -16.20 -8.24 2.63
N GLU A 77 -15.18 -9.01 2.23
CA GLU A 77 -14.03 -9.31 3.07
C GLU A 77 -12.77 -9.64 2.24
N MET A 78 -11.62 -9.21 2.75
CA MET A 78 -10.29 -9.63 2.29
C MET A 78 -9.48 -10.12 3.48
N GLU A 79 -8.89 -11.30 3.40
CA GLU A 79 -7.98 -11.84 4.40
C GLU A 79 -6.58 -12.00 3.81
N PHE A 80 -5.58 -11.45 4.50
CA PHE A 80 -4.17 -11.70 4.23
C PHE A 80 -3.61 -12.61 5.31
N THR A 81 -3.21 -13.83 4.94
CA THR A 81 -2.69 -14.83 5.87
C THR A 81 -1.18 -14.67 6.08
N ASN A 82 -0.66 -15.19 7.17
CA ASN A 82 0.78 -15.20 7.43
C ASN A 82 1.56 -16.21 6.54
N THR A 83 0.87 -16.99 5.74
CA THR A 83 1.45 -17.95 4.78
C THR A 83 1.59 -17.37 3.38
N GLY A 84 1.22 -16.09 3.17
CA GLY A 84 1.30 -15.44 1.86
C GLY A 84 0.11 -15.74 0.96
N THR A 85 -1.06 -16.01 1.56
CA THR A 85 -2.31 -16.24 0.84
C THR A 85 -3.24 -15.04 1.06
N ALA A 86 -3.77 -14.48 -0.02
CA ALA A 86 -4.86 -13.51 -0.01
C ALA A 86 -6.17 -14.25 -0.33
N ILE A 87 -7.20 -13.99 0.43
CA ILE A 87 -8.52 -14.59 0.27
C ILE A 87 -9.52 -13.45 0.16
N SER A 88 -10.30 -13.40 -0.90
CA SER A 88 -11.41 -12.47 -1.06
C SER A 88 -12.74 -13.20 -1.09
N THR A 89 -13.78 -12.56 -0.56
CA THR A 89 -15.14 -13.09 -0.58
C THR A 89 -16.03 -12.08 -1.28
N ASN A 90 -16.57 -12.43 -2.45
CA ASN A 90 -17.46 -11.57 -3.22
C ASN A 90 -18.86 -11.45 -2.56
N GLU A 91 -19.76 -10.64 -3.14
CA GLU A 91 -21.12 -10.43 -2.62
C GLU A 91 -21.97 -11.70 -2.63
N ASP A 92 -21.73 -12.61 -3.56
CA ASP A 92 -22.44 -13.89 -3.68
C ASP A 92 -21.89 -14.96 -2.71
N GLY A 93 -20.83 -14.62 -1.95
CA GLY A 93 -20.18 -15.52 -1.01
C GLY A 93 -19.19 -16.48 -1.69
N GLU A 94 -18.81 -16.24 -2.95
CA GLU A 94 -17.76 -17.00 -3.60
C GLU A 94 -16.40 -16.54 -3.07
N ILE A 95 -15.50 -17.50 -2.92
CA ILE A 95 -14.18 -17.29 -2.35
C ILE A 95 -13.14 -17.42 -3.46
N GLU A 96 -12.34 -16.37 -3.64
CA GLU A 96 -11.10 -16.41 -4.43
C GLU A 96 -9.90 -16.53 -3.51
N THR A 97 -8.88 -17.21 -4.01
CA THR A 97 -7.67 -17.48 -3.22
C THR A 97 -6.44 -17.31 -4.10
N ASP A 98 -5.65 -16.30 -3.78
CA ASP A 98 -4.45 -15.91 -4.49
C ASP A 98 -3.23 -16.00 -3.59
N SER A 99 -2.05 -15.96 -4.19
CA SER A 99 -0.82 -15.78 -3.43
C SER A 99 -0.45 -14.30 -3.36
N TYR A 100 0.21 -13.88 -2.26
CA TYR A 100 0.72 -12.52 -2.19
C TYR A 100 2.13 -12.47 -1.60
N THR A 101 2.85 -11.41 -1.96
CA THR A 101 4.14 -11.04 -1.37
C THR A 101 4.18 -9.55 -1.05
N THR A 102 4.97 -9.18 -0.04
CA THR A 102 5.17 -7.77 0.33
C THR A 102 6.65 -7.41 0.37
N SER A 103 6.99 -6.19 -0.04
CA SER A 103 8.33 -5.61 0.06
C SER A 103 8.22 -4.11 0.35
N GLY A 104 8.55 -3.70 1.59
CA GLY A 104 8.30 -2.33 2.04
C GLY A 104 6.81 -2.00 2.00
N SER A 105 6.42 -1.01 1.21
CA SER A 105 5.02 -0.64 0.95
C SER A 105 4.42 -1.27 -0.32
N SER A 106 5.15 -2.12 -1.02
CA SER A 106 4.66 -2.81 -2.21
C SER A 106 3.98 -4.12 -1.83
N LEU A 107 2.85 -4.39 -2.46
CA LEU A 107 2.08 -5.63 -2.40
C LEU A 107 1.94 -6.16 -3.83
N THR A 108 2.33 -7.41 -4.05
CA THR A 108 2.07 -8.12 -5.31
C THR A 108 1.12 -9.26 -5.00
N ILE A 109 -0.01 -9.31 -5.68
CA ILE A 109 -0.99 -10.41 -5.66
C ILE A 109 -0.82 -11.19 -6.97
N THR A 110 -0.84 -12.50 -6.88
CA THR A 110 -0.73 -13.39 -8.05
C THR A 110 -1.88 -14.37 -8.00
N ASP A 111 -2.69 -14.36 -9.03
CA ASP A 111 -3.85 -15.24 -9.18
C ASP A 111 -3.48 -16.69 -9.57
N SER A 112 -4.49 -17.53 -9.76
CA SER A 112 -4.32 -18.93 -10.12
C SER A 112 -3.75 -19.15 -11.52
N ASP A 113 -3.91 -18.18 -12.42
CA ASP A 113 -3.43 -18.24 -13.82
C ASP A 113 -2.00 -17.70 -13.96
N GLY A 114 -1.48 -17.07 -12.90
CA GLY A 114 -0.14 -16.51 -12.80
C GLY A 114 -0.08 -15.02 -13.19
N ASP A 115 -1.21 -14.39 -13.40
CA ASP A 115 -1.28 -12.95 -13.61
C ASP A 115 -1.02 -12.20 -12.31
N THR A 116 -0.43 -11.01 -12.39
CA THR A 116 0.03 -10.29 -11.20
C THR A 116 -0.49 -8.87 -11.15
N ASP A 117 -1.07 -8.52 -9.99
CA ASP A 117 -1.40 -7.15 -9.62
C ASP A 117 -0.34 -6.58 -8.69
N ASN A 118 0.15 -5.39 -9.03
CA ASN A 118 1.12 -4.66 -8.24
C ASN A 118 0.46 -3.43 -7.62
N LEU A 119 0.37 -3.44 -6.29
CA LEU A 119 -0.23 -2.38 -5.51
C LEU A 119 0.80 -1.76 -4.56
N THR A 120 0.51 -0.57 -4.09
CA THR A 120 1.12 -0.04 -2.87
C THR A 120 0.12 -0.11 -1.73
N TYR A 121 0.62 -0.26 -0.50
CA TYR A 121 -0.26 -0.29 0.66
C TYR A 121 0.27 0.53 1.82
N THR A 122 -0.68 1.05 2.60
CA THR A 122 -0.43 1.65 3.91
C THR A 122 -1.30 0.95 4.94
N VAL A 123 -0.71 0.50 6.04
CA VAL A 123 -1.42 -0.24 7.08
C VAL A 123 -1.20 0.39 8.44
N THR A 124 -2.29 0.49 9.21
CA THR A 124 -2.31 0.85 10.63
C THR A 124 -2.95 -0.28 11.44
N THR A 125 -3.10 -0.12 12.73
CA THR A 125 -3.80 -1.11 13.57
C THR A 125 -5.26 -1.34 13.18
N THR A 126 -5.90 -0.36 12.54
CA THR A 126 -7.33 -0.37 12.22
C THR A 126 -7.66 -0.19 10.75
N ASN A 127 -6.73 0.33 9.95
CA ASN A 127 -7.01 0.66 8.55
C ASN A 127 -5.94 0.09 7.63
N LEU A 128 -6.38 -0.35 6.45
CA LEU A 128 -5.56 -0.70 5.30
C LEU A 128 -6.02 0.16 4.12
N VAL A 129 -5.07 0.77 3.43
CA VAL A 129 -5.30 1.48 2.16
C VAL A 129 -4.47 0.77 1.10
N LEU A 130 -5.12 0.34 0.04
CA LEU A 130 -4.49 -0.23 -1.16
C LEU A 130 -4.60 0.79 -2.28
N THR A 131 -3.52 0.97 -3.05
CA THR A 131 -3.52 1.84 -4.22
C THR A 131 -2.84 1.17 -5.40
N GLN A 132 -3.44 1.31 -6.58
CA GLN A 132 -2.90 0.85 -7.86
C GLN A 132 -2.97 1.99 -8.86
N SER A 133 -1.91 2.17 -9.64
CA SER A 133 -1.86 3.15 -10.71
C SER A 133 -1.33 2.48 -11.96
N GLU A 134 -1.99 2.72 -13.09
CA GLU A 134 -1.57 2.21 -14.37
C GLU A 134 -1.70 3.28 -15.44
N THR A 135 -0.80 3.26 -16.41
CA THR A 135 -0.82 4.15 -17.56
C THR A 135 -0.45 3.36 -18.81
N GLU A 136 -1.33 3.38 -19.78
CA GLU A 136 -1.11 2.80 -21.10
C GLU A 136 -0.99 3.90 -22.14
N THR A 137 -0.09 3.69 -23.10
CA THR A 137 0.11 4.62 -24.21
C THR A 137 0.22 3.83 -25.49
N GLU A 138 -0.65 4.16 -26.44
CA GLU A 138 -0.63 3.61 -27.80
C GLU A 138 -0.38 4.72 -28.80
N THR A 139 0.30 4.39 -29.92
CA THR A 139 0.53 5.32 -31.02
C THR A 139 0.21 4.63 -32.33
N ASP A 140 -0.67 5.23 -33.12
CA ASP A 140 -1.01 4.78 -34.46
C ASP A 140 -1.30 5.98 -35.37
N GLU A 141 -0.88 5.90 -36.65
CA GLU A 141 -1.09 6.90 -37.71
C GLU A 141 -0.73 8.36 -37.31
N GLY A 142 0.18 8.54 -36.34
CA GLY A 142 0.63 9.87 -35.88
C GLY A 142 -0.21 10.49 -34.76
N ALA A 143 -1.20 9.77 -34.27
CA ALA A 143 -1.90 10.07 -33.04
C ALA A 143 -1.38 9.20 -31.88
N THR A 144 -1.32 9.77 -30.70
CA THR A 144 -0.95 9.07 -29.45
C THR A 144 -2.13 9.15 -28.49
N TRP A 145 -2.54 7.98 -28.00
CA TRP A 145 -3.58 7.83 -26.98
C TRP A 145 -2.92 7.44 -25.65
N THR A 146 -3.22 8.17 -24.61
CA THR A 146 -2.78 7.84 -23.25
C THR A 146 -4.00 7.67 -22.38
N SER A 147 -4.12 6.50 -21.74
CA SER A 147 -5.10 6.25 -20.69
C SER A 147 -4.37 6.01 -19.37
N SER A 148 -4.88 6.54 -18.27
CA SER A 148 -4.39 6.24 -16.96
C SER A 148 -5.53 6.06 -15.98
N TYR A 149 -5.30 5.21 -14.97
CA TYR A 149 -6.20 5.10 -13.85
C TYR A 149 -5.43 4.98 -12.53
N ASP A 150 -6.03 5.55 -11.49
CA ASP A 150 -5.60 5.40 -10.10
C ASP A 150 -6.77 4.84 -9.30
N VAL A 151 -6.56 3.68 -8.70
CA VAL A 151 -7.53 3.05 -7.80
C VAL A 151 -7.05 3.18 -6.37
N THR A 152 -7.94 3.58 -5.46
CA THR A 152 -7.70 3.58 -4.03
C THR A 152 -8.81 2.82 -3.32
N ILE A 153 -8.46 1.78 -2.57
CA ILE A 153 -9.37 0.98 -1.76
C ILE A 153 -9.08 1.22 -0.29
N ASN A 154 -10.09 1.63 0.46
CA ASN A 154 -9.98 1.80 1.90
C ASN A 154 -10.68 0.65 2.62
N CYS A 155 -10.00 0.06 3.60
CA CYS A 155 -10.50 -1.06 4.38
C CYS A 155 -10.33 -0.81 5.87
N THR A 156 -11.21 -1.41 6.67
CA THR A 156 -11.10 -1.44 8.13
C THR A 156 -10.82 -2.85 8.61
N ARG A 157 -10.03 -2.98 9.68
CA ARG A 157 -9.72 -4.27 10.30
C ARG A 157 -10.96 -4.79 11.04
N GLN A 158 -11.23 -6.07 10.90
CA GLN A 158 -12.22 -6.79 11.72
C GLN A 158 -11.64 -7.18 13.08
#